data_b61715c39ae15327051ee636f9f36a0e
#
_entry.id   b61715c39ae15327051ee636f9f36a0e
#
_cell.length_a   1.000
_cell.length_b   1.000
_cell.length_c   1.000
_cell.angle_alpha   90.00
_cell.angle_beta   90.00
_cell.angle_gamma   90.00
#
_symmetry.space_group_name_H-M   'P 1'
#
loop_
_entity.id
_entity.type
_entity.pdbx_description
1 polymer ?
#
loop_
_entity_poly.entity_id
_entity_poly.type
_entity_poly.pdbx_seq_one_letter_code
_entity_poly.pdbx_strand_id
1 'polypeptide(L)'
;LDGRRLTDSAMLSALQTLTRFRRLAESHAVDEIVATATSAVREAENGGDFVAAVQRDVGMRVRVISGREEARLIHLAAAYGAGVGRQPSVVIDIGGGSVEVTLGTAARMQVGGSYKIGVIRLTERFVKSDPLAADDEVRIERYIRRQASAHLRALRKRGYHRVIGTSGTILALGALATGPGADLRNRRIGTKEFHRLRRTLTGLTLDERLALPGLDPRRADVAVAGAVLLDVLLEVLGADELTLCEFALREGLVLDYIKKNGAHIRTVERYPDVRRCSVIELAERCSYAATHAAQVARLALSVFDATVATHALGPREREWLEFSALLHDTGTHISYERHHKHSQYLIQHGDLRGFDPDEITLISLVARYHRQSSPKKSHAEFGRLAAADRRTVRLLGAMLRLAEGLDRGHAQVVGGIEMSRTPQDWLVRLRTGDDAELELWAAQRHASPLAALLGAPIRFELVPIPGPKRRRGHPTNPSSPQRRANRAANPGH
;
A
#
# COMPACT_ATOMS: atom_id res chain seq x y z
N LEU A 1 25.50 3.84 24.84
CA LEU A 1 26.82 4.30 24.41
C LEU A 1 27.52 4.99 25.60
N ASP A 2 28.55 4.39 26.16
CA ASP A 2 29.37 5.05 27.13
C ASP A 2 30.31 6.04 26.41
N GLY A 3 29.81 7.25 26.25
CA GLY A 3 30.45 8.29 25.48
C GLY A 3 30.55 7.99 23.98
N ARG A 4 31.67 7.44 23.50
CA ARG A 4 31.93 7.19 22.07
C ARG A 4 32.21 5.72 21.74
N ARG A 5 32.05 4.83 22.71
CA ARG A 5 32.37 3.40 22.54
C ARG A 5 31.15 2.53 22.78
N LEU A 6 31.07 1.41 22.07
CA LEU A 6 30.15 0.32 22.38
C LEU A 6 30.66 -0.37 23.65
N THR A 7 29.78 -0.62 24.61
CA THR A 7 30.16 -1.35 25.83
C THR A 7 30.35 -2.84 25.52
N ASP A 8 31.23 -3.50 26.28
CA ASP A 8 31.49 -4.94 26.07
C ASP A 8 30.23 -5.78 26.26
N SER A 9 29.38 -5.40 27.22
CA SER A 9 28.09 -6.07 27.44
C SER A 9 27.14 -5.93 26.24
N ALA A 10 27.06 -4.74 25.63
CA ALA A 10 26.23 -4.53 24.43
C ALA A 10 26.79 -5.30 23.21
N MET A 11 28.13 -5.33 23.05
CA MET A 11 28.76 -6.10 21.97
C MET A 11 28.51 -7.60 22.15
N LEU A 12 28.66 -8.14 23.37
CA LEU A 12 28.36 -9.56 23.64
C LEU A 12 26.93 -9.91 23.39
N SER A 13 25.98 -9.10 23.87
CA SER A 13 24.52 -9.31 23.63
C SER A 13 24.18 -9.28 22.15
N ALA A 14 24.79 -8.35 21.40
CA ALA A 14 24.60 -8.26 19.95
C ALA A 14 25.14 -9.51 19.21
N LEU A 15 26.35 -9.99 19.57
CA LEU A 15 26.93 -11.21 18.99
C LEU A 15 26.05 -12.44 19.25
N GLN A 16 25.53 -12.60 20.46
CA GLN A 16 24.61 -13.69 20.79
C GLN A 16 23.30 -13.60 19.96
N THR A 17 22.76 -12.40 19.80
CA THR A 17 21.55 -12.17 19.02
C THR A 17 21.78 -12.45 17.53
N LEU A 18 22.89 -11.99 16.97
CA LEU A 18 23.27 -12.25 15.58
C LEU A 18 23.51 -13.74 15.32
N THR A 19 24.09 -14.47 16.28
CA THR A 19 24.23 -15.92 16.20
C THR A 19 22.89 -16.63 16.10
N ARG A 20 21.90 -16.18 16.89
CA ARG A 20 20.51 -16.70 16.81
C ARG A 20 19.87 -16.40 15.46
N PHE A 21 20.04 -15.18 14.94
CA PHE A 21 19.51 -14.82 13.61
C PHE A 21 20.16 -15.63 12.49
N ARG A 22 21.47 -15.87 12.56
CA ARG A 22 22.16 -16.73 11.60
C ARG A 22 21.59 -18.15 11.60
N ARG A 23 21.44 -18.78 12.78
CA ARG A 23 20.83 -20.12 12.91
C ARG A 23 19.41 -20.17 12.36
N LEU A 24 18.61 -19.12 12.60
CA LEU A 24 17.27 -19.01 12.05
C LEU A 24 17.31 -18.92 10.52
N ALA A 25 18.17 -18.11 9.95
CA ALA A 25 18.36 -18.00 8.51
C ALA A 25 18.77 -19.35 7.88
N GLU A 26 19.73 -20.05 8.50
CA GLU A 26 20.18 -21.39 8.09
C GLU A 26 19.03 -22.40 8.14
N SER A 27 18.18 -22.37 9.17
CA SER A 27 17.02 -23.27 9.28
C SER A 27 15.95 -23.03 8.20
N HIS A 28 15.92 -21.84 7.61
CA HIS A 28 15.06 -21.48 6.48
C HIS A 28 15.75 -21.65 5.12
N ALA A 29 16.96 -22.23 5.09
CA ALA A 29 17.75 -22.46 3.87
C ALA A 29 17.86 -21.20 2.97
N VAL A 30 18.11 -20.05 3.59
CA VAL A 30 18.27 -18.80 2.83
C VAL A 30 19.60 -18.79 2.07
N ASP A 31 19.60 -18.29 0.84
CA ASP A 31 20.79 -18.23 -0.02
C ASP A 31 21.75 -17.10 0.41
N GLU A 32 21.22 -15.99 0.93
CA GLU A 32 22.03 -14.82 1.29
C GLU A 32 21.48 -14.11 2.53
N ILE A 33 22.41 -13.63 3.39
CA ILE A 33 22.12 -12.78 4.54
C ILE A 33 22.70 -11.40 4.31
N VAL A 34 21.85 -10.38 4.20
CA VAL A 34 22.24 -8.98 4.07
C VAL A 34 22.25 -8.33 5.45
N ALA A 35 23.41 -8.20 6.07
CA ALA A 35 23.58 -7.56 7.38
C ALA A 35 24.11 -6.14 7.24
N THR A 36 23.45 -5.18 7.91
CA THR A 36 23.77 -3.76 7.83
C THR A 36 23.82 -3.13 9.23
N ALA A 37 24.83 -2.30 9.47
CA ALA A 37 24.96 -1.52 10.69
C ALA A 37 24.86 -0.01 10.38
N THR A 38 24.27 0.74 11.31
CA THR A 38 23.97 2.17 11.17
C THR A 38 24.63 3.02 12.23
N SER A 39 24.00 4.11 12.66
CA SER A 39 24.55 5.17 13.52
C SER A 39 25.36 4.67 14.71
N ALA A 40 24.85 3.72 15.49
CA ALA A 40 25.55 3.28 16.71
C ALA A 40 26.93 2.67 16.44
N VAL A 41 27.04 1.78 15.46
CA VAL A 41 28.32 1.13 15.07
C VAL A 41 29.16 2.10 14.24
N ARG A 42 28.55 2.86 13.34
CA ARG A 42 29.24 3.84 12.48
C ARG A 42 30.00 4.90 13.28
N GLU A 43 29.44 5.31 14.42
CA GLU A 43 29.98 6.41 15.22
C GLU A 43 30.86 5.96 16.39
N ALA A 44 30.83 4.68 16.73
CA ALA A 44 31.62 4.14 17.80
C ALA A 44 33.09 4.02 17.38
N GLU A 45 34.03 4.45 18.27
CA GLU A 45 35.46 4.32 18.09
C GLU A 45 35.88 2.85 17.91
N ASN A 46 35.22 1.92 18.61
CA ASN A 46 35.40 0.48 18.51
C ASN A 46 34.38 -0.21 17.60
N GLY A 47 33.72 0.53 16.72
CA GLY A 47 32.75 -0.03 15.76
C GLY A 47 33.38 -1.02 14.79
N GLY A 48 34.64 -0.74 14.37
CA GLY A 48 35.42 -1.67 13.53
C GLY A 48 35.71 -2.99 14.23
N ASP A 49 36.06 -2.95 15.52
CA ASP A 49 36.33 -4.14 16.34
C ASP A 49 35.08 -5.01 16.47
N PHE A 50 33.92 -4.38 16.66
CA PHE A 50 32.63 -5.08 16.67
C PHE A 50 32.34 -5.77 15.34
N VAL A 51 32.51 -5.09 14.20
CA VAL A 51 32.29 -5.68 12.86
C VAL A 51 33.26 -6.84 12.64
N ALA A 52 34.52 -6.72 13.04
CA ALA A 52 35.48 -7.80 12.96
C ALA A 52 35.10 -9.00 13.84
N ALA A 53 34.58 -8.74 15.06
CA ALA A 53 34.09 -9.79 15.96
C ALA A 53 32.87 -10.51 15.34
N VAL A 54 31.93 -9.80 14.73
CA VAL A 54 30.77 -10.43 14.03
C VAL A 54 31.24 -11.33 12.89
N GLN A 55 32.24 -10.90 12.11
CA GLN A 55 32.74 -11.73 11.01
C GLN A 55 33.48 -12.98 11.56
N ARG A 56 34.26 -12.86 12.63
CA ARG A 56 35.04 -13.94 13.21
C ARG A 56 34.16 -14.94 13.97
N ASP A 57 33.29 -14.43 14.86
CA ASP A 57 32.60 -15.26 15.86
C ASP A 57 31.20 -15.72 15.38
N VAL A 58 30.56 -14.92 14.51
CA VAL A 58 29.24 -15.23 13.93
C VAL A 58 29.33 -15.68 12.46
N GLY A 59 30.43 -15.33 11.76
CA GLY A 59 30.61 -15.65 10.34
C GLY A 59 29.72 -14.83 9.40
N MET A 60 29.24 -13.66 9.83
CA MET A 60 28.40 -12.77 9.04
C MET A 60 29.17 -11.53 8.61
N ARG A 61 29.04 -11.14 7.33
CA ARG A 61 29.60 -9.89 6.83
C ARG A 61 28.63 -8.73 7.09
N VAL A 62 29.04 -7.77 7.92
CA VAL A 62 28.25 -6.58 8.22
C VAL A 62 28.76 -5.39 7.41
N ARG A 63 27.88 -4.75 6.68
CA ARG A 63 28.15 -3.50 5.96
C ARG A 63 27.73 -2.30 6.80
N VAL A 64 28.69 -1.46 7.22
CA VAL A 64 28.38 -0.18 7.87
C VAL A 64 28.02 0.84 6.80
N ILE A 65 26.76 1.33 6.82
CA ILE A 65 26.27 2.29 5.83
C ILE A 65 26.39 3.73 6.33
N SER A 66 26.61 4.65 5.38
CA SER A 66 26.60 6.09 5.68
C SER A 66 25.19 6.59 6.02
N GLY A 67 25.06 7.71 6.74
CA GLY A 67 23.75 8.31 7.02
C GLY A 67 23.00 8.72 5.75
N ARG A 68 23.69 9.05 4.65
CA ARG A 68 23.07 9.33 3.36
C ARG A 68 22.48 8.07 2.71
N GLU A 69 23.18 6.95 2.81
CA GLU A 69 22.70 5.66 2.30
C GLU A 69 21.52 5.15 3.14
N GLU A 70 21.59 5.30 4.47
CA GLU A 70 20.52 5.02 5.41
C GLU A 70 19.26 5.83 5.04
N ALA A 71 19.39 7.15 4.87
CA ALA A 71 18.32 8.03 4.43
C ALA A 71 17.72 7.64 3.07
N ARG A 72 18.57 7.21 2.11
CA ARG A 72 18.12 6.75 0.79
C ARG A 72 17.28 5.48 0.88
N LEU A 73 17.71 4.51 1.65
CA LEU A 73 17.02 3.24 1.83
C LEU A 73 15.67 3.44 2.55
N ILE A 74 15.65 4.26 3.60
CA ILE A 74 14.44 4.63 4.31
C ILE A 74 13.45 5.35 3.38
N HIS A 75 13.94 6.31 2.58
CA HIS A 75 13.11 6.99 1.59
C HIS A 75 12.47 6.01 0.60
N LEU A 76 13.25 5.06 0.07
CA LEU A 76 12.77 4.02 -0.84
C LEU A 76 11.65 3.19 -0.19
N ALA A 77 11.85 2.75 1.06
CA ALA A 77 10.87 1.97 1.82
C ALA A 77 9.58 2.74 2.08
N ALA A 78 9.70 3.95 2.63
CA ALA A 78 8.55 4.78 2.97
C ALA A 78 7.79 5.25 1.72
N ALA A 79 8.49 5.57 0.64
CA ALA A 79 7.86 5.90 -0.63
C ALA A 79 7.07 4.73 -1.21
N TYR A 80 7.60 3.52 -1.11
CA TYR A 80 6.91 2.30 -1.53
C TYR A 80 5.71 2.00 -0.62
N GLY A 81 5.92 1.93 0.71
CA GLY A 81 4.88 1.57 1.68
C GLY A 81 3.72 2.54 1.74
N ALA A 82 3.99 3.84 1.58
CA ALA A 82 2.96 4.88 1.58
C ALA A 82 2.42 5.22 0.17
N GLY A 83 2.81 4.50 -0.87
CA GLY A 83 2.34 4.72 -2.23
C GLY A 83 2.65 6.13 -2.75
N VAL A 84 3.91 6.59 -2.59
CA VAL A 84 4.35 7.87 -3.15
C VAL A 84 4.39 7.77 -4.67
N GLY A 85 3.71 8.69 -5.35
CA GLY A 85 3.70 8.77 -6.80
C GLY A 85 4.79 9.69 -7.38
N ARG A 86 4.42 10.51 -8.35
CA ARG A 86 5.30 11.47 -9.02
C ARG A 86 5.51 12.77 -8.22
N GLN A 87 4.62 13.08 -7.28
CA GLN A 87 4.72 14.29 -6.45
C GLN A 87 5.73 14.08 -5.32
N PRO A 88 6.65 15.04 -5.08
CA PRO A 88 7.64 14.92 -4.03
C PRO A 88 6.98 14.85 -2.64
N SER A 89 7.47 13.94 -1.80
CA SER A 89 7.06 13.79 -0.41
C SER A 89 8.26 13.86 0.50
N VAL A 90 8.06 14.42 1.70
CA VAL A 90 9.06 14.40 2.77
C VAL A 90 8.92 13.09 3.53
N VAL A 91 10.02 12.42 3.84
CA VAL A 91 10.05 11.27 4.75
C VAL A 91 10.89 11.64 5.97
N ILE A 92 10.35 11.36 7.16
CA ILE A 92 11.02 11.52 8.46
C ILE A 92 11.15 10.15 9.10
N ASP A 93 12.35 9.77 9.48
CA ASP A 93 12.64 8.61 10.33
C ASP A 93 13.29 9.08 11.62
N ILE A 94 12.71 8.69 12.77
CA ILE A 94 13.26 9.03 14.09
C ILE A 94 13.82 7.76 14.71
N GLY A 95 15.13 7.58 14.58
CA GLY A 95 15.89 6.52 15.22
C GLY A 95 16.39 6.88 16.62
N GLY A 96 17.04 5.93 17.27
CA GLY A 96 17.66 6.15 18.59
C GLY A 96 18.86 7.09 18.55
N GLY A 97 19.75 6.94 17.57
CA GLY A 97 20.98 7.73 17.43
C GLY A 97 20.90 8.88 16.44
N SER A 98 20.15 8.71 15.37
CA SER A 98 20.01 9.69 14.29
C SER A 98 18.55 9.92 13.87
N VAL A 99 18.36 10.98 13.10
CA VAL A 99 17.10 11.29 12.42
C VAL A 99 17.42 11.52 10.96
N GLU A 100 16.72 10.81 10.09
CA GLU A 100 16.81 10.98 8.65
C GLU A 100 15.62 11.81 8.16
N VAL A 101 15.90 12.86 7.36
CA VAL A 101 14.85 13.65 6.69
C VAL A 101 15.18 13.76 5.23
N THR A 102 14.25 13.32 4.38
CA THR A 102 14.45 13.27 2.93
C THR A 102 13.31 13.93 2.18
N LEU A 103 13.55 14.32 0.94
CA LEU A 103 12.56 14.74 -0.03
C LEU A 103 12.78 13.98 -1.33
N GLY A 104 11.74 13.45 -1.91
CA GLY A 104 11.81 12.75 -3.19
C GLY A 104 10.47 12.18 -3.64
N THR A 105 10.53 11.38 -4.69
CA THR A 105 9.40 10.69 -5.32
C THR A 105 9.59 9.17 -5.21
N ALA A 106 8.63 8.38 -5.69
CA ALA A 106 8.79 6.94 -5.80
C ALA A 106 10.05 6.53 -6.59
N ALA A 107 10.44 7.32 -7.60
CA ALA A 107 11.58 6.99 -8.45
C ALA A 107 12.93 7.18 -7.73
N ARG A 108 13.06 8.25 -6.91
CA ARG A 108 14.33 8.58 -6.25
C ARG A 108 14.20 9.60 -5.13
N MET A 109 15.08 9.49 -4.15
CA MET A 109 15.39 10.56 -3.22
C MET A 109 16.10 11.70 -3.97
N GLN A 110 15.62 12.92 -3.81
CA GLN A 110 16.21 14.12 -4.42
C GLN A 110 17.16 14.82 -3.44
N VAL A 111 16.74 14.93 -2.19
CA VAL A 111 17.50 15.55 -1.11
C VAL A 111 17.37 14.67 0.14
N GLY A 112 18.43 14.55 0.93
CA GLY A 112 18.41 13.82 2.20
C GLY A 112 19.45 14.33 3.16
N GLY A 113 19.12 14.31 4.44
CA GLY A 113 20.00 14.62 5.56
C GLY A 113 19.83 13.59 6.68
N SER A 114 20.91 13.33 7.39
CA SER A 114 20.96 12.51 8.62
C SER A 114 21.53 13.38 9.74
N TYR A 115 20.82 13.46 10.85
CA TYR A 115 21.13 14.35 11.97
C TYR A 115 21.35 13.56 13.25
N LYS A 116 22.36 13.90 14.03
CA LYS A 116 22.70 13.28 15.32
C LYS A 116 21.77 13.79 16.46
N ILE A 117 20.46 13.68 16.24
CA ILE A 117 19.40 14.11 17.16
C ILE A 117 18.38 13.00 17.45
N GLY A 118 18.82 11.72 17.36
CA GLY A 118 17.96 10.59 17.71
C GLY A 118 17.51 10.62 19.18
N VAL A 119 16.37 9.94 19.45
CA VAL A 119 15.68 10.07 20.73
C VAL A 119 16.49 9.64 21.94
N ILE A 120 17.33 8.61 21.83
CA ILE A 120 18.22 8.17 22.92
C ILE A 120 19.21 9.28 23.25
N ARG A 121 19.84 9.89 22.23
CA ARG A 121 20.77 11.01 22.44
C ARG A 121 20.12 12.20 23.11
N LEU A 122 18.90 12.56 22.69
CA LEU A 122 18.19 13.68 23.28
C LEU A 122 17.83 13.39 24.72
N THR A 123 17.34 12.18 25.01
CA THR A 123 16.99 11.75 26.38
C THR A 123 18.22 11.77 27.27
N GLU A 124 19.31 11.08 26.93
CA GLU A 124 20.51 11.01 27.73
C GLU A 124 21.12 12.40 28.01
N ARG A 125 21.08 13.29 27.03
CA ARG A 125 21.72 14.58 27.10
C ARG A 125 20.90 15.63 27.85
N PHE A 126 19.57 15.65 27.67
CA PHE A 126 18.75 16.78 28.05
C PHE A 126 17.63 16.44 29.05
N VAL A 127 17.14 15.21 29.11
CA VAL A 127 16.09 14.82 30.05
C VAL A 127 16.75 14.56 31.43
N LYS A 128 16.66 15.54 32.32
CA LYS A 128 17.31 15.50 33.64
C LYS A 128 16.32 15.43 34.79
N SER A 129 15.05 15.60 34.49
CA SER A 129 13.95 15.53 35.47
C SER A 129 12.79 14.72 34.91
N ASP A 130 11.94 14.20 35.78
CA ASP A 130 10.75 13.45 35.48
C ASP A 130 9.61 13.88 36.43
N PRO A 131 8.56 14.55 35.94
CA PRO A 131 8.34 15.00 34.56
C PRO A 131 9.42 15.92 33.98
N LEU A 132 9.41 16.10 32.65
CA LEU A 132 10.39 16.95 31.97
C LEU A 132 10.25 18.41 32.39
N ALA A 133 11.32 19.00 32.91
CA ALA A 133 11.34 20.42 33.27
C ALA A 133 11.23 21.32 32.02
N ALA A 134 10.53 22.46 32.14
CA ALA A 134 10.34 23.39 31.04
C ALA A 134 11.66 23.89 30.44
N ASP A 135 12.68 24.11 31.27
CA ASP A 135 14.02 24.51 30.81
C ASP A 135 14.72 23.42 29.99
N ASP A 136 14.51 22.15 30.35
CA ASP A 136 15.05 21.02 29.61
C ASP A 136 14.35 20.87 28.26
N GLU A 137 13.03 21.04 28.22
CA GLU A 137 12.26 21.06 26.98
C GLU A 137 12.73 22.15 26.02
N VAL A 138 12.92 23.38 26.51
CA VAL A 138 13.49 24.51 25.72
C VAL A 138 14.89 24.21 25.21
N ARG A 139 15.72 23.51 26.00
CA ARG A 139 17.08 23.10 25.57
C ARG A 139 17.02 22.06 24.45
N ILE A 140 16.13 21.08 24.54
CA ILE A 140 15.88 20.07 23.48
C ILE A 140 15.45 20.78 22.19
N GLU A 141 14.43 21.64 22.25
CA GLU A 141 13.95 22.40 21.07
C GLU A 141 15.06 23.20 20.40
N ARG A 142 15.80 24.01 21.18
CA ARG A 142 16.88 24.84 20.66
C ARG A 142 17.96 24.00 19.99
N TYR A 143 18.27 22.85 20.57
CA TYR A 143 19.25 21.93 19.99
C TYR A 143 18.75 21.35 18.66
N ILE A 144 17.52 20.85 18.59
CA ILE A 144 16.89 20.32 17.36
C ILE A 144 16.87 21.40 16.26
N ARG A 145 16.39 22.59 16.60
CA ARG A 145 16.30 23.72 15.64
C ARG A 145 17.68 24.09 15.09
N ARG A 146 18.71 24.11 15.93
CA ARG A 146 20.09 24.38 15.50
C ARG A 146 20.62 23.34 14.53
N GLN A 147 20.29 22.06 14.73
CA GLN A 147 20.81 20.97 13.91
C GLN A 147 20.06 20.80 12.56
N ALA A 148 18.75 20.99 12.53
CA ALA A 148 17.93 20.57 11.40
C ALA A 148 17.20 21.70 10.66
N SER A 149 16.98 22.89 11.28
CA SER A 149 16.08 23.91 10.72
C SER A 149 16.50 24.42 9.34
N ALA A 150 17.78 24.57 9.06
CA ALA A 150 18.26 25.05 7.76
C ALA A 150 17.81 24.11 6.63
N HIS A 151 17.99 22.79 6.85
CA HIS A 151 17.56 21.77 5.90
C HIS A 151 16.04 21.72 5.76
N LEU A 152 15.31 21.68 6.88
CA LEU A 152 13.83 21.60 6.87
C LEU A 152 13.20 22.81 6.16
N ARG A 153 13.70 24.02 6.39
CA ARG A 153 13.25 25.22 5.67
C ARG A 153 13.55 25.15 4.18
N ALA A 154 14.70 24.56 3.80
CA ALA A 154 15.04 24.36 2.40
C ALA A 154 14.09 23.34 1.73
N LEU A 155 13.68 22.27 2.43
CA LEU A 155 12.66 21.33 1.96
C LEU A 155 11.30 22.01 1.81
N ARG A 156 10.86 22.78 2.82
CA ARG A 156 9.63 23.56 2.78
C ARG A 156 9.61 24.53 1.57
N LYS A 157 10.71 25.24 1.32
CA LYS A 157 10.83 26.15 0.18
C LYS A 157 10.75 25.45 -1.17
N ARG A 158 11.25 24.20 -1.29
CA ARG A 158 11.14 23.39 -2.50
C ARG A 158 9.71 22.91 -2.77
N GLY A 159 8.88 22.85 -1.73
CA GLY A 159 7.54 22.30 -1.78
C GLY A 159 7.51 20.78 -1.73
N TYR A 160 6.47 20.27 -1.14
CA TYR A 160 6.19 18.83 -1.05
C TYR A 160 4.67 18.61 -1.00
N HIS A 161 4.24 17.42 -1.37
CA HIS A 161 2.81 17.08 -1.36
C HIS A 161 2.35 16.59 0.01
N ARG A 162 3.18 15.80 0.73
CA ARG A 162 2.86 15.27 2.06
C ARG A 162 4.11 14.96 2.85
N VAL A 163 3.94 14.79 4.17
CA VAL A 163 4.97 14.30 5.10
C VAL A 163 4.63 12.89 5.53
N ILE A 164 5.61 12.00 5.46
CA ILE A 164 5.51 10.59 5.85
C ILE A 164 6.45 10.38 7.03
N GLY A 165 5.94 9.79 8.09
CA GLY A 165 6.71 9.43 9.27
C GLY A 165 6.85 7.92 9.40
N THR A 166 8.07 7.45 9.68
CA THR A 166 8.34 6.02 9.83
C THR A 166 9.18 5.75 11.07
N SER A 167 9.43 4.46 11.32
CA SER A 167 10.19 3.97 12.47
C SER A 167 9.43 3.96 13.80
N GLY A 168 9.94 3.16 14.72
CA GLY A 168 9.20 2.80 15.92
C GLY A 168 8.82 3.97 16.85
N THR A 169 9.61 5.07 16.86
CA THR A 169 9.25 6.25 17.66
C THR A 169 8.03 6.95 17.10
N ILE A 170 7.98 7.20 15.80
CA ILE A 170 6.84 7.87 15.16
C ILE A 170 5.59 7.00 15.24
N LEU A 171 5.72 5.69 15.01
CA LEU A 171 4.59 4.76 15.10
C LEU A 171 4.03 4.69 16.52
N ALA A 172 4.90 4.70 17.56
CA ALA A 172 4.45 4.73 18.95
C ALA A 172 3.69 6.02 19.29
N LEU A 173 4.20 7.18 18.84
CA LEU A 173 3.49 8.46 19.00
C LEU A 173 2.17 8.49 18.21
N GLY A 174 2.16 7.90 17.03
CA GLY A 174 0.94 7.74 16.22
C GLY A 174 -0.10 6.87 16.90
N ALA A 175 0.29 5.76 17.52
CA ALA A 175 -0.60 4.89 18.28
C ALA A 175 -1.21 5.63 19.49
N LEU A 176 -0.42 6.42 20.20
CA LEU A 176 -0.92 7.26 21.30
C LEU A 176 -1.89 8.34 20.80
N ALA A 177 -1.63 8.95 19.65
CA ALA A 177 -2.48 9.99 19.07
C ALA A 177 -3.82 9.46 18.55
N THR A 178 -3.87 8.20 18.12
CA THR A 178 -5.09 7.57 17.53
C THR A 178 -5.86 6.70 18.52
N GLY A 179 -5.24 6.32 19.63
CA GLY A 179 -5.82 5.44 20.63
C GLY A 179 -5.56 3.95 20.37
N PRO A 180 -5.81 3.10 21.40
CA PRO A 180 -5.50 1.68 21.34
C PRO A 180 -6.31 0.94 20.28
N GLY A 181 -5.66 0.02 19.56
CA GLY A 181 -6.29 -0.83 18.54
C GLY A 181 -6.55 -0.16 17.20
N ALA A 182 -6.10 1.09 16.98
CA ALA A 182 -6.21 1.74 15.70
C ALA A 182 -5.25 1.11 14.68
N ASP A 183 -5.71 0.94 13.44
CA ASP A 183 -4.84 0.59 12.33
C ASP A 183 -3.98 1.79 11.95
N LEU A 184 -2.66 1.63 12.04
CA LEU A 184 -1.69 2.70 11.78
C LEU A 184 -1.21 2.76 10.33
N ARG A 185 -1.53 1.76 9.50
CA ARG A 185 -1.06 1.67 8.11
C ARG A 185 -1.55 2.87 7.29
N ASN A 186 -0.62 3.68 6.83
CA ASN A 186 -0.87 4.90 6.06
C ASN A 186 -1.88 5.87 6.73
N ARG A 187 -2.10 5.75 8.03
CA ARG A 187 -2.98 6.64 8.81
C ARG A 187 -2.44 8.06 8.76
N ARG A 188 -3.32 9.03 8.49
CA ARG A 188 -3.01 10.45 8.54
C ARG A 188 -3.42 11.02 9.88
N ILE A 189 -2.53 11.79 10.49
CA ILE A 189 -2.74 12.43 11.80
C ILE A 189 -2.38 13.91 11.67
N GLY A 190 -3.29 14.77 12.06
CA GLY A 190 -3.05 16.21 12.07
C GLY A 190 -1.95 16.62 13.05
N THR A 191 -1.12 17.59 12.69
CA THR A 191 -0.02 18.07 13.54
C THR A 191 -0.47 18.60 14.89
N LYS A 192 -1.69 19.13 14.98
CA LYS A 192 -2.30 19.56 16.26
C LYS A 192 -2.41 18.43 17.28
N GLU A 193 -2.62 17.18 16.82
CA GLU A 193 -2.66 16.02 17.71
C GLU A 193 -1.29 15.74 18.31
N PHE A 194 -0.23 15.79 17.51
CA PHE A 194 1.14 15.62 17.99
C PHE A 194 1.55 16.74 18.95
N HIS A 195 1.13 17.96 18.70
CA HIS A 195 1.35 19.09 19.61
C HIS A 195 0.63 18.88 20.97
N ARG A 196 -0.61 18.39 20.96
CA ARG A 196 -1.32 18.02 22.20
C ARG A 196 -0.61 16.87 22.92
N LEU A 197 -0.24 15.82 22.18
CA LEU A 197 0.48 14.66 22.71
C LEU A 197 1.81 15.06 23.37
N ARG A 198 2.59 15.95 22.72
CA ARG A 198 3.81 16.50 23.31
C ARG A 198 3.53 17.09 24.70
N ARG A 199 2.55 17.99 24.82
CA ARG A 199 2.19 18.63 26.10
C ARG A 199 1.76 17.62 27.17
N THR A 200 1.04 16.58 26.74
CA THR A 200 0.67 15.50 27.67
C THR A 200 1.90 14.74 28.15
N LEU A 201 2.74 14.26 27.23
CA LEU A 201 3.88 13.43 27.57
C LEU A 201 4.97 14.16 28.38
N THR A 202 5.18 15.46 28.13
CA THR A 202 6.15 16.25 28.91
C THR A 202 5.69 16.52 30.35
N GLY A 203 4.37 16.48 30.63
CA GLY A 203 3.81 16.64 31.96
C GLY A 203 3.68 15.35 32.78
N LEU A 204 3.86 14.18 32.16
CA LEU A 204 3.74 12.87 32.84
C LEU A 204 5.10 12.36 33.35
N THR A 205 5.06 11.68 34.50
CA THR A 205 6.19 10.89 34.99
C THR A 205 6.40 9.62 34.17
N LEU A 206 7.55 8.96 34.33
CA LEU A 206 7.83 7.68 33.65
C LEU A 206 6.79 6.61 34.01
N ASP A 207 6.41 6.51 35.27
CA ASP A 207 5.41 5.53 35.74
C ASP A 207 4.04 5.79 35.09
N GLU A 208 3.64 7.06 35.00
CA GLU A 208 2.39 7.42 34.30
C GLU A 208 2.47 7.13 32.79
N ARG A 209 3.62 7.35 32.15
CA ARG A 209 3.84 6.99 30.74
C ARG A 209 3.81 5.48 30.53
N LEU A 210 4.39 4.70 31.43
CA LEU A 210 4.33 3.22 31.38
C LEU A 210 2.90 2.68 31.50
N ALA A 211 2.01 3.43 32.16
CA ALA A 211 0.58 3.07 32.28
C ALA A 211 -0.26 3.50 31.05
N LEU A 212 0.30 4.24 30.08
CA LEU A 212 -0.47 4.70 28.91
C LEU A 212 -0.85 3.53 27.99
N PRO A 213 -2.14 3.33 27.71
CA PRO A 213 -2.58 2.33 26.75
C PRO A 213 -2.02 2.60 25.35
N GLY A 214 -1.36 1.61 24.75
CA GLY A 214 -0.80 1.71 23.39
C GLY A 214 0.66 2.18 23.34
N LEU A 215 1.28 2.54 24.46
CA LEU A 215 2.73 2.81 24.49
C LEU A 215 3.49 1.52 24.83
N ASP A 216 4.44 1.14 23.98
CA ASP A 216 5.39 0.07 24.28
C ASP A 216 6.24 0.49 25.50
N PRO A 217 6.23 -0.26 26.61
CA PRO A 217 7.01 0.06 27.81
C PRO A 217 8.49 0.31 27.55
N ARG A 218 9.05 -0.38 26.54
CA ARG A 218 10.46 -0.20 26.12
C ARG A 218 10.77 1.15 25.48
N ARG A 219 9.75 1.99 25.27
CA ARG A 219 9.84 3.31 24.65
C ARG A 219 9.38 4.45 25.55
N ALA A 220 8.89 4.13 26.75
CA ALA A 220 8.31 5.11 27.67
C ALA A 220 9.34 6.17 28.13
N ASP A 221 10.59 5.78 28.26
CA ASP A 221 11.72 6.66 28.62
C ASP A 221 12.08 7.66 27.53
N VAL A 222 12.04 7.24 26.26
CA VAL A 222 12.39 8.07 25.10
C VAL A 222 11.20 8.79 24.46
N ALA A 223 9.97 8.46 24.85
CA ALA A 223 8.76 9.01 24.25
C ALA A 223 8.66 10.53 24.38
N VAL A 224 9.10 11.09 25.52
CA VAL A 224 9.11 12.54 25.79
C VAL A 224 9.99 13.28 24.79
N ALA A 225 11.26 12.86 24.68
CA ALA A 225 12.19 13.46 23.72
C ALA A 225 11.70 13.25 22.27
N GLY A 226 11.10 12.09 21.98
CA GLY A 226 10.50 11.79 20.69
C GLY A 226 9.35 12.71 20.33
N ALA A 227 8.46 13.01 21.27
CA ALA A 227 7.33 13.91 21.06
C ALA A 227 7.78 15.34 20.78
N VAL A 228 8.73 15.86 21.57
CA VAL A 228 9.32 17.20 21.34
C VAL A 228 10.02 17.23 19.98
N LEU A 229 10.78 16.21 19.65
CA LEU A 229 11.49 16.13 18.38
C LEU A 229 10.54 16.15 17.18
N LEU A 230 9.54 15.27 17.16
CA LEU A 230 8.59 15.17 16.06
C LEU A 230 7.80 16.48 15.88
N ASP A 231 7.30 17.04 16.97
CA ASP A 231 6.54 18.30 16.95
C ASP A 231 7.36 19.44 16.35
N VAL A 232 8.61 19.60 16.77
CA VAL A 232 9.51 20.64 16.23
C VAL A 232 9.82 20.42 14.75
N LEU A 233 10.03 19.16 14.32
CA LEU A 233 10.30 18.87 12.91
C LEU A 233 9.08 19.24 12.03
N LEU A 234 7.87 18.85 12.46
CA LEU A 234 6.62 19.15 11.74
C LEU A 234 6.35 20.65 11.68
N GLU A 235 6.56 21.36 12.78
CA GLU A 235 6.40 22.83 12.84
C GLU A 235 7.34 23.55 11.87
N VAL A 236 8.64 23.21 11.86
CA VAL A 236 9.64 23.84 10.99
C VAL A 236 9.37 23.54 9.51
N LEU A 237 8.91 22.32 9.19
CA LEU A 237 8.45 21.95 7.85
C LEU A 237 7.18 22.72 7.48
N GLY A 238 6.36 23.12 8.44
CA GLY A 238 5.05 23.71 8.21
C GLY A 238 4.06 22.69 7.68
N ALA A 239 4.09 21.46 8.24
CA ALA A 239 3.22 20.38 7.88
C ALA A 239 1.89 20.49 8.61
N ASP A 240 0.77 20.23 7.93
CA ASP A 240 -0.57 20.18 8.53
C ASP A 240 -0.90 18.79 9.05
N GLU A 241 -0.37 17.75 8.39
CA GLU A 241 -0.58 16.35 8.73
C GLU A 241 0.68 15.51 8.53
N LEU A 242 0.74 14.36 9.22
CA LEU A 242 1.74 13.31 9.06
C LEU A 242 1.04 12.01 8.66
N THR A 243 1.53 11.37 7.59
CA THR A 243 1.12 10.02 7.21
C THR A 243 2.05 9.01 7.88
N LEU A 244 1.52 8.07 8.64
CA LEU A 244 2.32 6.99 9.24
C LEU A 244 2.68 5.93 8.20
N CYS A 245 3.89 5.39 8.30
CA CYS A 245 4.35 4.30 7.45
C CYS A 245 5.14 3.28 8.29
N GLU A 246 4.77 2.01 8.18
CA GLU A 246 5.46 0.93 8.91
C GLU A 246 6.77 0.48 8.23
N PHE A 247 6.95 0.85 6.96
CA PHE A 247 8.16 0.50 6.21
C PHE A 247 9.30 1.46 6.53
N ALA A 248 10.45 0.89 6.88
CA ALA A 248 11.64 1.60 7.29
C ALA A 248 12.91 0.99 6.63
N LEU A 249 14.07 1.08 7.28
CA LEU A 249 15.33 0.63 6.72
C LEU A 249 15.33 -0.83 6.26
N ARG A 250 14.70 -1.75 6.98
CA ARG A 250 14.70 -3.19 6.66
C ARG A 250 14.03 -3.45 5.32
N GLU A 251 12.87 -2.89 5.12
CA GLU A 251 12.11 -2.99 3.86
C GLU A 251 12.86 -2.28 2.72
N GLY A 252 13.56 -1.18 3.04
CA GLY A 252 14.44 -0.49 2.09
C GLY A 252 15.61 -1.32 1.61
N LEU A 253 16.21 -2.13 2.47
CA LEU A 253 17.26 -3.08 2.09
C LEU A 253 16.72 -4.15 1.13
N VAL A 254 15.54 -4.70 1.42
CA VAL A 254 14.88 -5.71 0.55
C VAL A 254 14.54 -5.10 -0.81
N LEU A 255 13.93 -3.92 -0.84
CA LEU A 255 13.57 -3.24 -2.09
C LEU A 255 14.80 -2.86 -2.92
N ASP A 256 15.89 -2.43 -2.28
CA ASP A 256 17.15 -2.11 -2.95
C ASP A 256 17.81 -3.36 -3.53
N TYR A 257 17.76 -4.48 -2.78
CA TYR A 257 18.23 -5.78 -3.24
C TYR A 257 17.44 -6.26 -4.46
N ILE A 258 16.11 -6.25 -4.39
CA ILE A 258 15.22 -6.58 -5.51
C ILE A 258 15.54 -5.70 -6.73
N LYS A 259 15.68 -4.39 -6.54
CA LYS A 259 15.97 -3.46 -7.63
C LYS A 259 17.33 -3.72 -8.29
N LYS A 260 18.36 -4.11 -7.51
CA LYS A 260 19.70 -4.43 -8.02
C LYS A 260 19.77 -5.78 -8.74
N ASN A 261 18.96 -6.73 -8.30
CA ASN A 261 18.94 -8.09 -8.83
C ASN A 261 17.69 -8.36 -9.71
N GLY A 262 16.93 -7.32 -10.08
CA GLY A 262 15.61 -7.39 -10.71
C GLY A 262 15.56 -8.08 -12.07
N ALA A 263 16.68 -8.28 -12.76
CA ALA A 263 16.75 -9.10 -13.96
C ALA A 263 16.29 -10.56 -13.72
N HIS A 264 16.27 -11.00 -12.47
CA HIS A 264 15.79 -12.32 -12.05
C HIS A 264 14.36 -12.30 -11.45
N ILE A 265 13.80 -11.11 -11.15
CA ILE A 265 12.51 -10.97 -10.45
C ILE A 265 11.50 -10.26 -11.36
N ARG A 266 10.91 -11.00 -12.30
CA ARG A 266 9.97 -10.49 -13.33
C ARG A 266 8.70 -9.80 -12.80
N THR A 267 8.34 -10.00 -11.54
CA THR A 267 7.07 -9.50 -10.97
C THR A 267 7.12 -8.00 -10.65
N VAL A 268 8.26 -7.47 -10.20
CA VAL A 268 8.40 -6.04 -9.81
C VAL A 268 8.47 -5.10 -11.03
N GLU A 269 8.95 -5.59 -12.18
CA GLU A 269 8.99 -4.80 -13.42
C GLU A 269 7.61 -4.63 -14.05
N ARG A 270 6.66 -5.54 -13.78
CA ARG A 270 5.34 -5.56 -14.40
C ARG A 270 4.41 -4.47 -13.87
N TYR A 271 4.58 -4.05 -12.63
CA TYR A 271 3.71 -3.06 -11.98
C TYR A 271 4.52 -2.04 -11.18
N PRO A 272 4.89 -0.88 -11.77
CA PRO A 272 5.64 0.18 -11.06
C PRO A 272 4.83 0.87 -9.95
N ASP A 273 3.51 0.71 -9.94
CA ASP A 273 2.60 1.23 -8.92
C ASP A 273 2.40 0.21 -7.80
N VAL A 274 2.81 0.56 -6.58
CA VAL A 274 2.71 -0.30 -5.40
C VAL A 274 1.27 -0.70 -5.06
N ARG A 275 0.31 0.21 -5.29
CA ARG A 275 -1.12 -0.04 -5.03
C ARG A 275 -1.62 -1.15 -5.94
N ARG A 276 -1.41 -0.98 -7.24
CA ARG A 276 -1.79 -1.97 -8.25
C ARG A 276 -1.06 -3.30 -8.06
N CYS A 277 0.24 -3.24 -7.74
CA CYS A 277 1.04 -4.44 -7.44
C CYS A 277 0.43 -5.25 -6.29
N SER A 278 0.12 -4.61 -5.16
CA SER A 278 -0.45 -5.30 -3.99
C SER A 278 -1.85 -5.87 -4.26
N VAL A 279 -2.67 -5.20 -5.07
CA VAL A 279 -3.98 -5.69 -5.52
C VAL A 279 -3.83 -6.96 -6.35
N ILE A 280 -2.94 -6.95 -7.34
CA ILE A 280 -2.69 -8.11 -8.20
C ILE A 280 -2.09 -9.26 -7.40
N GLU A 281 -1.14 -9.01 -6.50
CA GLU A 281 -0.57 -10.03 -5.63
C GLU A 281 -1.63 -10.69 -4.73
N LEU A 282 -2.57 -9.92 -4.18
CA LEU A 282 -3.69 -10.48 -3.42
C LEU A 282 -4.59 -11.33 -4.32
N ALA A 283 -4.93 -10.84 -5.52
CA ALA A 283 -5.75 -11.57 -6.48
C ALA A 283 -5.08 -12.90 -6.91
N GLU A 284 -3.77 -12.87 -7.21
CA GLU A 284 -2.99 -14.07 -7.59
C GLU A 284 -2.90 -15.08 -6.44
N ARG A 285 -2.67 -14.64 -5.19
CA ARG A 285 -2.71 -15.51 -4.01
C ARG A 285 -4.06 -16.23 -3.85
N CYS A 286 -5.14 -15.58 -4.27
CA CYS A 286 -6.49 -16.14 -4.26
C CYS A 286 -6.85 -16.92 -5.53
N SER A 287 -5.92 -17.13 -6.45
CA SER A 287 -6.14 -17.84 -7.72
C SER A 287 -7.32 -17.30 -8.52
N TYR A 288 -7.41 -15.98 -8.63
CA TYR A 288 -8.54 -15.30 -9.26
C TYR A 288 -8.66 -15.58 -10.77
N ALA A 289 -9.85 -15.45 -11.32
CA ALA A 289 -10.09 -15.55 -12.76
C ALA A 289 -9.65 -14.26 -13.47
N ALA A 290 -8.35 -14.15 -13.79
CA ALA A 290 -7.72 -12.92 -14.27
C ALA A 290 -8.41 -12.30 -15.49
N THR A 291 -8.81 -13.12 -16.46
CA THR A 291 -9.49 -12.67 -17.69
C THR A 291 -10.86 -12.07 -17.39
N HIS A 292 -11.64 -12.75 -16.54
CA HIS A 292 -12.95 -12.26 -16.10
C HIS A 292 -12.82 -10.96 -15.29
N ALA A 293 -11.94 -10.94 -14.28
CA ALA A 293 -11.73 -9.77 -13.43
C ALA A 293 -11.27 -8.54 -14.23
N ALA A 294 -10.36 -8.72 -15.19
CA ALA A 294 -9.92 -7.65 -16.09
C ALA A 294 -11.06 -7.16 -17.01
N GLN A 295 -11.90 -8.06 -17.50
CA GLN A 295 -13.06 -7.73 -18.31
C GLN A 295 -14.08 -6.92 -17.51
N VAL A 296 -14.45 -7.38 -16.31
CA VAL A 296 -15.37 -6.68 -15.41
C VAL A 296 -14.83 -5.30 -15.03
N ALA A 297 -13.52 -5.18 -14.72
CA ALA A 297 -12.90 -3.89 -14.45
C ALA A 297 -13.01 -2.94 -15.65
N ARG A 298 -12.70 -3.40 -16.86
CA ARG A 298 -12.82 -2.61 -18.09
C ARG A 298 -14.23 -2.12 -18.33
N LEU A 299 -15.23 -2.99 -18.19
CA LEU A 299 -16.64 -2.64 -18.37
C LEU A 299 -17.13 -1.67 -17.29
N ALA A 300 -16.77 -1.89 -16.01
CA ALA A 300 -17.13 -1.00 -14.91
C ALA A 300 -16.54 0.41 -15.12
N LEU A 301 -15.29 0.51 -15.53
CA LEU A 301 -14.63 1.78 -15.83
C LEU A 301 -15.26 2.50 -17.02
N SER A 302 -15.72 1.77 -18.05
CA SER A 302 -16.45 2.37 -19.17
C SER A 302 -17.77 2.99 -18.71
N VAL A 303 -18.48 2.37 -17.77
CA VAL A 303 -19.70 2.94 -17.15
C VAL A 303 -19.35 4.18 -16.33
N PHE A 304 -18.30 4.11 -15.53
CA PHE A 304 -17.83 5.23 -14.71
C PHE A 304 -17.50 6.45 -15.57
N ASP A 305 -16.65 6.27 -16.58
CA ASP A 305 -16.17 7.34 -17.45
C ASP A 305 -17.32 7.99 -18.24
N ALA A 306 -18.28 7.20 -18.71
CA ALA A 306 -19.45 7.70 -19.44
C ALA A 306 -20.43 8.50 -18.56
N THR A 307 -20.43 8.28 -17.24
CA THR A 307 -21.38 8.89 -16.29
C THR A 307 -20.73 9.94 -15.37
N VAL A 308 -19.45 10.29 -15.57
CA VAL A 308 -18.68 11.19 -14.70
C VAL A 308 -19.36 12.55 -14.52
N ALA A 309 -19.95 13.12 -15.57
CA ALA A 309 -20.68 14.40 -15.50
C ALA A 309 -21.90 14.35 -14.58
N THR A 310 -22.49 13.17 -14.35
CA THR A 310 -23.67 13.00 -13.49
C THR A 310 -23.30 12.71 -12.04
N HIS A 311 -22.28 11.89 -11.81
CA HIS A 311 -21.92 11.49 -10.44
C HIS A 311 -20.85 12.36 -9.81
N ALA A 312 -20.04 13.08 -10.59
CA ALA A 312 -19.00 14.00 -10.16
C ALA A 312 -17.92 13.37 -9.25
N LEU A 313 -17.69 12.04 -9.34
CA LEU A 313 -16.60 11.35 -8.67
C LEU A 313 -15.30 11.53 -9.47
N GLY A 314 -14.16 11.46 -8.77
CA GLY A 314 -12.85 11.76 -9.32
C GLY A 314 -12.00 10.53 -9.64
N PRO A 315 -10.70 10.76 -9.98
CA PRO A 315 -9.76 9.70 -10.30
C PRO A 315 -9.54 8.69 -9.16
N ARG A 316 -9.69 9.10 -7.90
CA ARG A 316 -9.52 8.24 -6.71
C ARG A 316 -10.64 7.19 -6.64
N GLU A 317 -11.88 7.61 -6.82
CA GLU A 317 -13.04 6.71 -6.82
C GLU A 317 -13.02 5.78 -8.05
N ARG A 318 -12.51 6.28 -9.19
CA ARG A 318 -12.28 5.47 -10.38
C ARG A 318 -11.28 4.32 -10.12
N GLU A 319 -10.19 4.62 -9.42
CA GLU A 319 -9.20 3.63 -9.02
C GLU A 319 -9.79 2.61 -8.03
N TRP A 320 -10.59 3.06 -7.05
CA TRP A 320 -11.28 2.15 -6.14
C TRP A 320 -12.23 1.20 -6.87
N LEU A 321 -12.94 1.67 -7.89
CA LEU A 321 -13.79 0.81 -8.72
C LEU A 321 -12.97 -0.24 -9.47
N GLU A 322 -11.85 0.15 -10.07
CA GLU A 322 -10.95 -0.77 -10.75
C GLU A 322 -10.47 -1.87 -9.82
N PHE A 323 -9.94 -1.50 -8.65
CA PHE A 323 -9.40 -2.45 -7.68
C PHE A 323 -10.49 -3.34 -7.07
N SER A 324 -11.67 -2.78 -6.81
CA SER A 324 -12.82 -3.58 -6.38
C SER A 324 -13.23 -4.61 -7.43
N ALA A 325 -13.18 -4.24 -8.72
CA ALA A 325 -13.50 -5.14 -9.82
C ALA A 325 -12.44 -6.24 -9.99
N LEU A 326 -11.15 -5.93 -9.79
CA LEU A 326 -10.10 -6.95 -9.82
C LEU A 326 -10.20 -7.96 -8.66
N LEU A 327 -10.75 -7.55 -7.53
CA LEU A 327 -10.81 -8.35 -6.29
C LEU A 327 -12.20 -8.92 -5.97
N HIS A 328 -13.24 -8.61 -6.75
CA HIS A 328 -14.63 -8.91 -6.37
C HIS A 328 -14.90 -10.39 -6.12
N ASP A 329 -14.25 -11.28 -6.86
CA ASP A 329 -14.43 -12.74 -6.80
C ASP A 329 -13.32 -13.50 -6.06
N THR A 330 -12.32 -12.82 -5.46
CA THR A 330 -11.24 -13.46 -4.70
C THR A 330 -11.75 -14.37 -3.58
N GLY A 331 -12.93 -14.10 -3.06
CA GLY A 331 -13.56 -14.91 -2.02
C GLY A 331 -13.96 -16.32 -2.46
N THR A 332 -14.01 -16.61 -3.76
CA THR A 332 -14.20 -17.97 -4.30
C THR A 332 -13.10 -18.93 -3.87
N HIS A 333 -11.91 -18.38 -3.56
CA HIS A 333 -10.79 -19.12 -2.97
C HIS A 333 -11.15 -19.82 -1.64
N ILE A 334 -12.04 -19.20 -0.84
CA ILE A 334 -12.51 -19.78 0.42
C ILE A 334 -13.74 -20.68 0.14
N SER A 335 -14.76 -20.13 -0.54
CA SER A 335 -15.97 -20.85 -0.92
C SER A 335 -16.74 -20.08 -1.99
N TYR A 336 -17.35 -20.80 -2.93
CA TYR A 336 -18.27 -20.19 -3.90
C TYR A 336 -19.53 -19.64 -3.21
N GLU A 337 -20.00 -20.32 -2.15
CA GLU A 337 -21.14 -19.84 -1.38
C GLU A 337 -20.76 -18.57 -0.63
N ARG A 338 -21.53 -17.50 -0.83
CA ARG A 338 -21.33 -16.18 -0.21
C ARG A 338 -19.93 -15.58 -0.44
N HIS A 339 -19.26 -15.93 -1.55
CA HIS A 339 -17.89 -15.45 -1.85
C HIS A 339 -17.77 -13.92 -1.75
N HIS A 340 -18.78 -13.13 -2.05
CA HIS A 340 -18.76 -11.69 -1.90
C HIS A 340 -18.45 -11.22 -0.47
N LYS A 341 -18.82 -12.00 0.58
CA LYS A 341 -18.43 -11.73 1.97
C LYS A 341 -16.98 -12.17 2.24
N HIS A 342 -16.58 -13.27 1.61
CA HIS A 342 -15.20 -13.73 1.69
C HIS A 342 -14.25 -12.80 0.96
N SER A 343 -14.64 -12.25 -0.20
CA SER A 343 -13.87 -11.20 -0.89
C SER A 343 -13.70 -9.96 -0.02
N GLN A 344 -14.77 -9.50 0.64
CA GLN A 344 -14.66 -8.40 1.60
C GLN A 344 -13.63 -8.69 2.69
N TYR A 345 -13.70 -9.86 3.32
CA TYR A 345 -12.76 -10.25 4.38
C TYR A 345 -11.31 -10.30 3.87
N LEU A 346 -11.08 -10.93 2.71
CA LEU A 346 -9.76 -11.05 2.11
C LEU A 346 -9.17 -9.68 1.74
N ILE A 347 -9.97 -8.74 1.26
CA ILE A 347 -9.54 -7.38 0.95
C ILE A 347 -9.15 -6.62 2.22
N GLN A 348 -9.95 -6.74 3.28
CA GLN A 348 -9.68 -6.07 4.57
C GLN A 348 -8.41 -6.56 5.27
N HIS A 349 -8.08 -7.84 5.10
CA HIS A 349 -6.95 -8.49 5.79
C HIS A 349 -5.82 -8.93 4.83
N GLY A 350 -5.89 -8.53 3.56
CA GLY A 350 -5.02 -9.02 2.49
C GLY A 350 -3.69 -8.29 2.31
N ASP A 351 -3.29 -7.41 3.23
CA ASP A 351 -2.04 -6.64 3.18
C ASP A 351 -1.90 -5.77 1.92
N LEU A 352 -2.93 -4.96 1.64
CA LEU A 352 -2.91 -3.99 0.55
C LEU A 352 -2.01 -2.80 0.90
N ARG A 353 -0.91 -2.66 0.18
CA ARG A 353 0.12 -1.63 0.40
C ARG A 353 -0.20 -0.35 -0.37
N GLY A 354 0.09 0.80 0.24
CA GLY A 354 -0.19 2.12 -0.34
C GLY A 354 -1.62 2.60 -0.19
N PHE A 355 -2.46 1.88 0.57
CA PHE A 355 -3.83 2.24 0.91
C PHE A 355 -3.95 2.63 2.38
N ASP A 356 -4.79 3.60 2.69
CA ASP A 356 -5.20 3.84 4.07
C ASP A 356 -6.37 2.91 4.48
N PRO A 357 -6.66 2.73 5.78
CA PRO A 357 -7.71 1.82 6.24
C PRO A 357 -9.11 2.17 5.74
N ASP A 358 -9.39 3.44 5.52
CA ASP A 358 -10.69 3.89 5.04
C ASP A 358 -10.87 3.51 3.56
N GLU A 359 -9.82 3.66 2.73
CA GLU A 359 -9.81 3.19 1.34
C GLU A 359 -10.02 1.67 1.25
N ILE A 360 -9.31 0.89 2.08
CA ILE A 360 -9.48 -0.58 2.13
C ILE A 360 -10.93 -0.93 2.46
N THR A 361 -11.53 -0.23 3.41
CA THR A 361 -12.93 -0.42 3.79
C THR A 361 -13.87 -0.14 2.61
N LEU A 362 -13.66 0.98 1.90
CA LEU A 362 -14.51 1.35 0.75
C LEU A 362 -14.37 0.35 -0.40
N ILE A 363 -13.14 -0.02 -0.78
CA ILE A 363 -12.87 -1.02 -1.83
C ILE A 363 -13.50 -2.36 -1.47
N SER A 364 -13.36 -2.80 -0.21
CA SER A 364 -13.92 -4.07 0.26
C SER A 364 -15.44 -4.09 0.21
N LEU A 365 -16.09 -2.99 0.57
CA LEU A 365 -17.55 -2.86 0.51
C LEU A 365 -18.06 -2.77 -0.92
N VAL A 366 -17.37 -2.07 -1.83
CA VAL A 366 -17.72 -2.05 -3.25
C VAL A 366 -17.65 -3.47 -3.82
N ALA A 367 -16.56 -4.20 -3.56
CA ALA A 367 -16.42 -5.60 -3.97
C ALA A 367 -17.52 -6.48 -3.36
N ARG A 368 -17.85 -6.32 -2.07
CA ARG A 368 -18.95 -7.06 -1.43
C ARG A 368 -20.28 -6.91 -2.11
N TYR A 369 -20.61 -5.70 -2.60
CA TYR A 369 -21.93 -5.41 -3.15
C TYR A 369 -22.08 -5.65 -4.65
N HIS A 370 -21.11 -6.35 -5.29
CA HIS A 370 -21.24 -6.75 -6.69
C HIS A 370 -22.40 -7.73 -6.92
N ARG A 371 -22.86 -8.46 -5.90
CA ARG A 371 -23.99 -9.40 -6.00
C ARG A 371 -24.87 -9.40 -4.74
N GLN A 372 -26.00 -10.12 -4.83
CA GLN A 372 -27.04 -10.25 -3.77
C GLN A 372 -27.67 -8.90 -3.38
N SER A 373 -27.71 -8.56 -2.09
CA SER A 373 -28.43 -7.38 -1.62
C SER A 373 -27.64 -6.09 -1.84
N SER A 374 -28.35 -5.02 -2.18
CA SER A 374 -27.81 -3.66 -2.20
C SER A 374 -27.40 -3.20 -0.80
N PRO A 375 -26.48 -2.20 -0.67
CA PRO A 375 -26.03 -1.67 0.60
C PRO A 375 -27.18 -1.10 1.45
N LYS A 376 -27.34 -1.56 2.70
CA LYS A 376 -28.36 -1.09 3.66
C LYS A 376 -27.68 -0.53 4.90
N LYS A 377 -28.27 0.51 5.53
CA LYS A 377 -27.75 1.10 6.78
C LYS A 377 -27.67 0.08 7.93
N SER A 378 -28.46 -0.99 7.88
CA SER A 378 -28.42 -2.10 8.85
C SER A 378 -27.21 -3.02 8.68
N HIS A 379 -26.44 -2.91 7.59
CA HIS A 379 -25.16 -3.59 7.47
C HIS A 379 -24.12 -2.81 8.26
N ALA A 380 -23.57 -3.43 9.31
CA ALA A 380 -22.82 -2.75 10.38
C ALA A 380 -21.67 -1.85 9.82
N GLU A 381 -20.82 -2.37 8.95
CA GLU A 381 -19.69 -1.60 8.41
C GLU A 381 -20.15 -0.48 7.48
N PHE A 382 -21.07 -0.77 6.57
CA PHE A 382 -21.64 0.24 5.68
C PHE A 382 -22.40 1.32 6.45
N GLY A 383 -23.10 0.95 7.52
CA GLY A 383 -23.86 1.89 8.38
C GLY A 383 -22.97 2.93 9.09
N ARG A 384 -21.74 2.55 9.42
CA ARG A 384 -20.73 3.40 10.09
C ARG A 384 -20.09 4.45 9.19
N LEU A 385 -20.15 4.26 7.88
CA LEU A 385 -19.56 5.19 6.92
C LEU A 385 -20.23 6.57 6.98
N ALA A 386 -19.50 7.61 6.59
CA ALA A 386 -20.04 8.94 6.35
C ALA A 386 -21.07 8.93 5.20
N ALA A 387 -21.92 9.94 5.13
CA ALA A 387 -22.98 9.99 4.11
C ALA A 387 -22.44 10.01 2.67
N ALA A 388 -21.32 10.72 2.46
CA ALA A 388 -20.62 10.79 1.18
C ALA A 388 -20.09 9.41 0.76
N ASP A 389 -19.40 8.71 1.67
CA ASP A 389 -18.82 7.39 1.40
C ASP A 389 -19.90 6.34 1.14
N ARG A 390 -21.02 6.40 1.89
CA ARG A 390 -22.18 5.55 1.60
C ARG A 390 -22.75 5.77 0.19
N ARG A 391 -22.76 7.03 -0.29
CA ARG A 391 -23.17 7.35 -1.67
C ARG A 391 -22.19 6.75 -2.67
N THR A 392 -20.89 6.93 -2.44
CA THR A 392 -19.81 6.37 -3.27
C THR A 392 -19.90 4.85 -3.37
N VAL A 393 -19.97 4.15 -2.23
CA VAL A 393 -20.10 2.66 -2.22
C VAL A 393 -21.36 2.18 -2.95
N ARG A 394 -22.50 2.86 -2.82
CA ARG A 394 -23.71 2.49 -3.56
C ARG A 394 -23.51 2.63 -5.06
N LEU A 395 -22.91 3.73 -5.48
CA LEU A 395 -22.71 4.02 -6.90
C LEU A 395 -21.70 3.07 -7.53
N LEU A 396 -20.50 2.95 -6.95
CA LEU A 396 -19.46 2.07 -7.46
C LEU A 396 -19.90 0.59 -7.40
N GLY A 397 -20.58 0.17 -6.33
CA GLY A 397 -21.13 -1.18 -6.21
C GLY A 397 -22.23 -1.48 -7.25
N ALA A 398 -23.04 -0.48 -7.63
CA ALA A 398 -24.03 -0.65 -8.68
C ALA A 398 -23.38 -0.73 -10.08
N MET A 399 -22.32 0.06 -10.33
CA MET A 399 -21.53 -0.03 -11.57
C MET A 399 -20.83 -1.38 -11.69
N LEU A 400 -20.20 -1.84 -10.61
CA LEU A 400 -19.54 -3.14 -10.58
C LEU A 400 -20.52 -4.29 -10.81
N ARG A 401 -21.69 -4.24 -10.19
CA ARG A 401 -22.77 -5.23 -10.38
C ARG A 401 -23.27 -5.30 -11.82
N LEU A 402 -23.41 -4.15 -12.46
CA LEU A 402 -23.79 -4.10 -13.87
C LEU A 402 -22.71 -4.73 -14.75
N ALA A 403 -21.45 -4.38 -14.50
CA ALA A 403 -20.29 -4.88 -15.25
C ALA A 403 -20.10 -6.40 -15.09
N GLU A 404 -20.30 -6.94 -13.87
CA GLU A 404 -20.27 -8.39 -13.60
C GLU A 404 -21.40 -9.10 -14.40
N GLY A 405 -22.59 -8.51 -14.44
CA GLY A 405 -23.69 -9.04 -15.26
C GLY A 405 -23.35 -9.09 -16.75
N LEU A 406 -22.55 -8.17 -17.26
CA LEU A 406 -22.12 -8.10 -18.66
C LEU A 406 -21.00 -9.08 -19.04
N ASP A 407 -20.43 -9.82 -18.10
CA ASP A 407 -19.52 -10.95 -18.33
C ASP A 407 -19.95 -12.17 -17.51
N ARG A 408 -21.25 -12.39 -17.41
CA ARG A 408 -21.88 -13.43 -16.58
C ARG A 408 -21.43 -14.84 -16.95
N GLY A 409 -21.23 -15.08 -18.22
CA GLY A 409 -20.77 -16.35 -18.76
C GLY A 409 -19.26 -16.54 -18.67
N HIS A 410 -18.47 -15.57 -18.20
CA HIS A 410 -17.01 -15.55 -18.18
C HIS A 410 -16.35 -15.79 -19.56
N ALA A 411 -17.12 -15.55 -20.62
CA ALA A 411 -16.69 -15.81 -22.01
C ALA A 411 -16.28 -14.53 -22.77
N GLN A 412 -16.33 -13.36 -22.10
CA GLN A 412 -15.98 -12.05 -22.66
C GLN A 412 -16.72 -11.70 -23.96
N VAL A 413 -17.94 -12.22 -24.14
CA VAL A 413 -18.75 -12.00 -25.37
C VAL A 413 -19.08 -10.52 -25.61
N VAL A 414 -19.13 -9.70 -24.55
CA VAL A 414 -19.29 -8.25 -24.64
C VAL A 414 -17.92 -7.60 -24.85
N GLY A 415 -17.58 -7.33 -26.10
CA GLY A 415 -16.29 -6.72 -26.48
C GLY A 415 -16.11 -5.27 -26.03
N GLY A 416 -17.19 -4.56 -25.67
CA GLY A 416 -17.16 -3.19 -25.15
C GLY A 416 -18.55 -2.62 -24.95
N ILE A 417 -18.62 -1.50 -24.21
CA ILE A 417 -19.85 -0.76 -24.01
C ILE A 417 -19.65 0.70 -24.39
N GLU A 418 -20.69 1.31 -24.95
CA GLU A 418 -20.84 2.75 -25.09
C GLU A 418 -22.08 3.18 -24.35
N MET A 419 -21.94 4.12 -23.42
CA MET A 419 -23.06 4.63 -22.63
C MET A 419 -23.23 6.12 -22.88
N SER A 420 -24.45 6.55 -23.18
CA SER A 420 -24.77 7.93 -23.46
C SER A 420 -26.10 8.35 -22.86
N ARG A 421 -26.21 9.62 -22.46
CA ARG A 421 -27.46 10.19 -21.94
C ARG A 421 -28.35 10.62 -23.10
N THR A 422 -29.59 10.16 -23.07
CA THR A 422 -30.68 10.68 -23.94
C THR A 422 -31.62 11.56 -23.11
N PRO A 423 -32.60 12.27 -23.71
CA PRO A 423 -33.58 13.03 -22.94
C PRO A 423 -34.43 12.19 -21.97
N GLN A 424 -34.68 10.91 -22.28
CA GLN A 424 -35.53 10.03 -21.47
C GLN A 424 -34.79 9.01 -20.64
N ASP A 425 -33.61 8.51 -21.12
CA ASP A 425 -32.93 7.37 -20.55
C ASP A 425 -31.39 7.47 -20.66
N TRP A 426 -30.71 6.47 -20.11
CA TRP A 426 -29.32 6.15 -20.40
C TRP A 426 -29.31 5.00 -21.42
N LEU A 427 -28.77 5.24 -22.61
CA LEU A 427 -28.59 4.22 -23.62
C LEU A 427 -27.24 3.56 -23.48
N VAL A 428 -27.23 2.24 -23.29
CA VAL A 428 -26.04 1.38 -23.22
C VAL A 428 -25.98 0.51 -24.46
N ARG A 429 -25.04 0.76 -25.35
CA ARG A 429 -24.78 -0.06 -26.54
C ARG A 429 -23.71 -1.10 -26.21
N LEU A 430 -24.09 -2.36 -26.31
CA LEU A 430 -23.23 -3.51 -26.07
C LEU A 430 -22.64 -3.98 -27.41
N ARG A 431 -21.34 -3.86 -27.55
CA ARG A 431 -20.63 -4.38 -28.74
C ARG A 431 -20.36 -5.87 -28.54
N THR A 432 -21.01 -6.73 -29.34
CA THR A 432 -20.91 -8.19 -29.21
C THR A 432 -20.50 -8.82 -30.54
N GLY A 433 -19.64 -9.85 -30.47
CA GLY A 433 -19.26 -10.66 -31.64
C GLY A 433 -20.06 -11.94 -31.76
N ASP A 434 -20.67 -12.38 -30.64
CA ASP A 434 -21.43 -13.62 -30.49
C ASP A 434 -22.75 -13.37 -29.76
N ASP A 435 -23.49 -14.42 -29.49
CA ASP A 435 -24.72 -14.38 -28.71
C ASP A 435 -24.43 -13.89 -27.27
N ALA A 436 -25.09 -12.82 -26.87
CA ALA A 436 -24.96 -12.16 -25.56
C ALA A 436 -26.32 -12.10 -24.81
N GLU A 437 -27.23 -13.03 -25.08
CA GLU A 437 -28.55 -13.04 -24.42
C GLU A 437 -28.45 -13.18 -22.91
N LEU A 438 -27.52 -14.01 -22.41
CA LEU A 438 -27.28 -14.21 -20.98
C LEU A 438 -26.78 -12.91 -20.31
N GLU A 439 -25.81 -12.24 -20.92
CA GLU A 439 -25.22 -10.98 -20.44
C GLU A 439 -26.25 -9.86 -20.49
N LEU A 440 -27.03 -9.77 -21.56
CA LEU A 440 -28.13 -8.79 -21.70
C LEU A 440 -29.17 -8.99 -20.61
N TRP A 441 -29.65 -10.23 -20.42
CA TRP A 441 -30.61 -10.57 -19.36
C TRP A 441 -30.08 -10.22 -17.97
N ALA A 442 -28.81 -10.58 -17.67
CA ALA A 442 -28.21 -10.29 -16.39
C ALA A 442 -28.02 -8.77 -16.16
N ALA A 443 -27.58 -8.04 -17.19
CA ALA A 443 -27.43 -6.59 -17.14
C ALA A 443 -28.78 -5.88 -16.89
N GLN A 444 -29.83 -6.25 -17.61
CA GLN A 444 -31.19 -5.71 -17.40
C GLN A 444 -31.70 -5.94 -15.99
N ARG A 445 -31.48 -7.14 -15.43
CA ARG A 445 -31.85 -7.49 -14.07
C ARG A 445 -31.08 -6.66 -13.00
N HIS A 446 -29.86 -6.24 -13.30
CA HIS A 446 -28.99 -5.52 -12.37
C HIS A 446 -28.91 -4.00 -12.62
N ALA A 447 -29.58 -3.47 -13.65
CA ALA A 447 -29.52 -2.06 -14.02
C ALA A 447 -30.28 -1.12 -13.05
N SER A 448 -31.37 -1.60 -12.43
CA SER A 448 -32.27 -0.75 -11.63
C SER A 448 -31.58 0.05 -10.50
N PRO A 449 -30.64 -0.51 -9.68
CA PRO A 449 -29.94 0.27 -8.66
C PRO A 449 -29.10 1.41 -9.23
N LEU A 450 -28.43 1.19 -10.37
CA LEU A 450 -27.65 2.21 -11.04
C LEU A 450 -28.55 3.27 -11.68
N ALA A 451 -29.63 2.86 -12.33
CA ALA A 451 -30.64 3.76 -12.92
C ALA A 451 -31.20 4.75 -11.89
N ALA A 452 -31.55 4.25 -10.69
CA ALA A 452 -32.04 5.09 -9.60
C ALA A 452 -30.98 6.11 -9.13
N LEU A 453 -29.70 5.76 -9.11
CA LEU A 453 -28.60 6.63 -8.71
C LEU A 453 -28.22 7.66 -9.79
N LEU A 454 -28.40 7.31 -11.07
CA LEU A 454 -28.18 8.21 -12.20
C LEU A 454 -29.41 9.05 -12.57
N GLY A 455 -30.54 8.81 -11.90
CA GLY A 455 -31.77 9.59 -12.07
C GLY A 455 -32.54 9.36 -13.38
N ALA A 456 -32.28 8.24 -14.08
CA ALA A 456 -33.04 7.85 -15.26
C ALA A 456 -32.90 6.36 -15.58
N PRO A 457 -33.87 5.76 -16.29
CA PRO A 457 -33.82 4.36 -16.73
C PRO A 457 -32.58 4.06 -17.56
N ILE A 458 -32.15 2.80 -17.57
CA ILE A 458 -31.05 2.31 -18.43
C ILE A 458 -31.66 1.36 -19.46
N ARG A 459 -31.43 1.65 -20.74
CA ARG A 459 -31.86 0.83 -21.88
C ARG A 459 -30.62 0.25 -22.58
N PHE A 460 -30.72 -0.99 -23.02
CA PHE A 460 -29.66 -1.72 -23.69
C PHE A 460 -29.95 -1.95 -25.15
N GLU A 461 -28.95 -1.80 -25.99
CA GLU A 461 -28.97 -2.14 -27.42
C GLU A 461 -27.75 -3.02 -27.75
N LEU A 462 -27.96 -4.10 -28.49
CA LEU A 462 -26.89 -4.93 -29.01
C LEU A 462 -26.35 -4.33 -30.33
N VAL A 463 -25.04 -4.16 -30.43
CA VAL A 463 -24.38 -3.69 -31.64
C VAL A 463 -23.37 -4.79 -32.06
N PRO A 464 -23.61 -5.45 -33.20
CA PRO A 464 -22.71 -6.48 -33.69
C PRO A 464 -21.32 -5.91 -33.98
N ILE A 465 -20.27 -6.59 -33.52
CA ILE A 465 -18.91 -6.32 -33.98
C ILE A 465 -18.77 -6.98 -35.37
N PRO A 466 -18.35 -6.24 -36.42
CA PRO A 466 -18.09 -6.85 -37.72
C PRO A 466 -17.04 -7.96 -37.56
N GLY A 467 -17.46 -9.20 -37.72
CA GLY A 467 -16.54 -10.34 -37.70
C GLY A 467 -15.49 -10.19 -38.81
N PRO A 468 -14.28 -10.77 -38.66
CA PRO A 468 -13.32 -10.81 -39.75
C PRO A 468 -14.02 -11.42 -40.97
N LYS A 469 -14.06 -10.66 -42.09
CA LYS A 469 -14.65 -11.12 -43.34
C LYS A 469 -14.13 -12.53 -43.61
N ARG A 470 -14.97 -13.55 -43.49
CA ARG A 470 -14.65 -14.90 -43.97
C ARG A 470 -14.27 -14.73 -45.43
N ARG A 471 -13.02 -14.98 -45.79
CA ARG A 471 -12.61 -15.08 -47.18
C ARG A 471 -13.51 -16.13 -47.80
N ARG A 472 -14.40 -15.70 -48.69
CA ARG A 472 -15.15 -16.61 -49.55
C ARG A 472 -14.19 -17.55 -50.20
N GLY A 473 -14.23 -18.81 -49.84
CA GLY A 473 -13.45 -19.85 -50.49
C GLY A 473 -13.76 -19.84 -51.97
N HIS A 474 -12.72 -19.85 -52.77
CA HIS A 474 -12.86 -20.10 -54.20
C HIS A 474 -13.72 -21.36 -54.46
N PRO A 475 -14.65 -21.34 -55.40
CA PRO A 475 -15.39 -22.53 -55.78
C PRO A 475 -14.39 -23.57 -56.33
N THR A 476 -14.33 -24.73 -55.67
CA THR A 476 -13.60 -25.88 -56.19
C THR A 476 -14.37 -26.41 -57.39
N ASN A 477 -13.73 -26.38 -58.55
CA ASN A 477 -14.19 -26.94 -59.84
C ASN A 477 -14.21 -28.50 -59.68
N PRO A 478 -15.35 -29.17 -60.03
CA PRO A 478 -15.40 -30.63 -60.05
C PRO A 478 -15.14 -31.18 -61.44
N SER A 479 -13.98 -31.74 -61.71
CA SER A 479 -13.85 -32.71 -62.81
C SER A 479 -12.46 -33.41 -62.73
N SER A 480 -12.41 -34.67 -62.39
CA SER A 480 -12.17 -35.81 -63.31
C SER A 480 -11.50 -36.99 -62.57
N PRO A 481 -11.41 -38.21 -63.12
CA PRO A 481 -12.11 -39.34 -62.59
C PRO A 481 -11.22 -40.47 -62.02
N GLN A 482 -11.92 -41.43 -61.47
CA GLN A 482 -11.45 -42.75 -60.99
C GLN A 482 -10.29 -43.38 -61.81
N ARG A 483 -9.27 -43.91 -61.10
CA ARG A 483 -8.62 -45.19 -61.44
C ARG A 483 -8.51 -46.10 -60.23
N ARG A 484 -9.07 -47.29 -60.38
CA ARG A 484 -8.91 -48.49 -59.55
C ARG A 484 -7.50 -49.02 -59.64
N ALA A 485 -7.00 -49.61 -58.58
CA ALA A 485 -6.49 -50.99 -58.48
C ALA A 485 -5.61 -51.11 -57.23
N ASN A 486 -6.03 -51.95 -56.38
CA ASN A 486 -5.58 -53.30 -56.02
C ASN A 486 -4.42 -53.46 -55.03
N ARG A 487 -4.80 -54.13 -53.93
CA ARG A 487 -4.08 -55.26 -53.25
C ARG A 487 -2.61 -55.03 -52.85
N ALA A 488 -2.22 -55.25 -51.66
CA ALA A 488 -2.25 -56.50 -50.87
C ALA A 488 -1.52 -56.31 -49.53
N ALA A 489 -2.06 -57.01 -48.53
CA ALA A 489 -1.37 -57.87 -47.58
C ALA A 489 -0.38 -57.25 -46.55
N ASN A 490 -0.76 -57.31 -45.35
CA ASN A 490 -0.16 -57.75 -44.07
C ASN A 490 0.99 -58.80 -44.23
N PRO A 491 1.83 -59.10 -43.19
CA PRO A 491 1.83 -58.75 -41.75
C PRO A 491 3.25 -58.59 -41.09
N GLY A 492 3.26 -58.23 -39.81
CA GLY A 492 4.16 -58.82 -38.81
C GLY A 492 5.38 -58.01 -38.40
N HIS A 493 5.41 -57.43 -37.29
CA HIS A 493 6.03 -57.78 -35.99
C HIS A 493 5.79 -56.65 -34.99
#